data_35f8bdab27c26f029dc38f767da7a681
#
_entry.id   35f8bdab27c26f029dc38f767da7a681
#
_cell.length_a   1.000
_cell.length_b   1.000
_cell.length_c   1.000
_cell.angle_alpha   90.00
_cell.angle_beta   90.00
_cell.angle_gamma   90.00
#
_symmetry.space_group_name_H-M   'P 1'
#
loop_
_entity.id
_entity.type
_entity.pdbx_description
1 polymer ?
#
loop_
_entity_poly.entity_id
_entity_poly.type
_entity_poly.pdbx_seq_one_letter_code
_entity_poly.pdbx_strand_id
1 'polypeptide(L)'
;MSTQEPVLAVVAHAPQRARALRDRVGGFALCSWQALEDDPSLAAGFTHVVAVDPPAGPRLDHVSGQGWTHLAWGEPELQFAARIHQWDFALRDPLAALYRALRACRESGGEACEALLRGEGPQPRSAALAGRLVRVLAELELVDFDREGPALRAVEAPERTALERSAAYRAYHRRLEDGLRFLSSSPIAAAA
;
A
#
# COMPACT_ATOMS: atom_id res chain seq x y z
N MET A 1 -15.12 -33.27 16.75
CA MET A 1 -14.02 -32.33 16.50
C MET A 1 -14.33 -31.71 15.15
N SER A 2 -14.78 -30.44 15.10
CA SER A 2 -14.98 -29.73 13.84
C SER A 2 -13.58 -29.34 13.35
N THR A 3 -13.08 -30.00 12.32
CA THR A 3 -11.87 -29.59 11.62
C THR A 3 -12.24 -28.33 10.82
N GLN A 4 -12.04 -27.19 11.44
CA GLN A 4 -12.24 -25.92 10.76
C GLN A 4 -11.08 -25.77 9.76
N GLU A 5 -11.40 -25.84 8.48
CA GLU A 5 -10.39 -25.67 7.44
C GLU A 5 -9.79 -24.27 7.51
N PRO A 6 -8.45 -24.13 7.36
CA PRO A 6 -7.82 -22.83 7.49
C PRO A 6 -8.22 -21.89 6.33
N VAL A 7 -8.66 -20.68 6.68
CA VAL A 7 -9.11 -19.65 5.75
C VAL A 7 -8.17 -18.45 5.77
N LEU A 8 -7.75 -17.99 4.60
CA LEU A 8 -7.02 -16.74 4.41
C LEU A 8 -7.93 -15.71 3.73
N ALA A 9 -8.17 -14.58 4.37
CA ALA A 9 -8.82 -13.43 3.77
C ALA A 9 -7.79 -12.48 3.16
N VAL A 10 -7.94 -12.16 1.88
CA VAL A 10 -7.06 -11.25 1.13
C VAL A 10 -7.78 -9.93 0.89
N VAL A 11 -7.15 -8.83 1.26
CA VAL A 11 -7.74 -7.50 1.27
C VAL A 11 -6.82 -6.45 0.66
N ALA A 12 -7.39 -5.30 0.26
CA ALA A 12 -6.60 -4.18 -0.24
C ALA A 12 -5.71 -3.56 0.86
N HIS A 13 -6.22 -3.48 2.12
CA HIS A 13 -5.48 -2.87 3.23
C HIS A 13 -5.79 -3.57 4.56
N ALA A 14 -4.88 -4.45 5.00
CA ALA A 14 -5.08 -5.30 6.16
C ALA A 14 -5.38 -4.53 7.47
N PRO A 15 -4.67 -3.45 7.85
CA PRO A 15 -4.96 -2.74 9.10
C PRO A 15 -6.37 -2.13 9.18
N GLN A 16 -6.89 -1.59 8.07
CA GLN A 16 -8.25 -1.01 8.05
C GLN A 16 -9.31 -2.10 8.09
N ARG A 17 -9.14 -3.20 7.33
CA ARG A 17 -10.07 -4.33 7.33
C ARG A 17 -10.05 -5.06 8.67
N ALA A 18 -8.88 -5.26 9.29
CA ALA A 18 -8.78 -5.85 10.62
C ALA A 18 -9.57 -5.04 11.68
N ARG A 19 -9.53 -3.70 11.61
CA ARG A 19 -10.34 -2.85 12.50
C ARG A 19 -11.84 -3.02 12.26
N ALA A 20 -12.27 -3.09 10.99
CA ALA A 20 -13.67 -3.26 10.63
C ALA A 20 -14.22 -4.65 10.98
N LEU A 21 -13.35 -5.68 11.03
CA LEU A 21 -13.72 -7.06 11.28
C LEU A 21 -13.52 -7.50 12.75
N ARG A 22 -12.91 -6.65 13.59
CA ARG A 22 -12.49 -6.98 14.96
C ARG A 22 -13.55 -7.68 15.80
N ASP A 23 -14.81 -7.29 15.63
CA ASP A 23 -15.93 -7.75 16.45
C ASP A 23 -16.82 -8.76 15.71
N ARG A 24 -16.42 -9.22 14.52
CA ARG A 24 -17.36 -9.96 13.66
C ARG A 24 -17.08 -11.44 13.50
N VAL A 25 -15.84 -11.87 13.38
CA VAL A 25 -15.56 -13.32 13.15
C VAL A 25 -14.15 -13.67 13.59
N GLY A 26 -13.98 -14.82 14.27
CA GLY A 26 -12.70 -15.49 14.50
C GLY A 26 -12.49 -16.65 13.51
N GLY A 27 -11.26 -17.13 13.41
CA GLY A 27 -10.95 -18.37 12.67
C GLY A 27 -10.44 -18.19 11.25
N PHE A 28 -10.04 -16.97 10.87
CA PHE A 28 -9.33 -16.71 9.59
C PHE A 28 -8.07 -15.87 9.80
N ALA A 29 -7.09 -16.05 8.92
CA ALA A 29 -5.95 -15.17 8.80
C ALA A 29 -6.26 -14.03 7.80
N LEU A 30 -5.57 -12.89 7.93
CA LEU A 30 -5.78 -11.73 7.08
C LEU A 30 -4.44 -11.27 6.49
N CYS A 31 -4.36 -11.10 5.18
CA CYS A 31 -3.22 -10.47 4.52
C CYS A 31 -3.66 -9.45 3.47
N SER A 32 -2.72 -8.61 3.03
CA SER A 32 -2.97 -7.69 1.92
C SER A 32 -2.49 -8.29 0.59
N TRP A 33 -3.03 -7.79 -0.54
CA TRP A 33 -2.52 -8.12 -1.88
C TRP A 33 -1.03 -7.84 -2.01
N GLN A 34 -0.53 -6.77 -1.37
CA GLN A 34 0.88 -6.44 -1.38
C GLN A 34 1.72 -7.51 -0.67
N ALA A 35 1.26 -8.02 0.48
CA ALA A 35 1.97 -9.09 1.20
C ALA A 35 2.06 -10.37 0.38
N LEU A 36 0.98 -10.74 -0.33
CA LEU A 36 0.99 -11.89 -1.24
C LEU A 36 1.88 -11.69 -2.47
N GLU A 37 1.99 -10.44 -2.96
CA GLU A 37 2.90 -10.11 -4.06
C GLU A 37 4.37 -10.24 -3.61
N ASP A 38 4.66 -9.82 -2.38
CA ASP A 38 6.01 -9.89 -1.82
C ASP A 38 6.38 -11.34 -1.43
N ASP A 39 5.39 -12.12 -0.95
CA ASP A 39 5.57 -13.53 -0.58
C ASP A 39 4.31 -14.36 -0.93
N PRO A 40 4.24 -14.95 -2.12
CA PRO A 40 3.13 -15.82 -2.53
C PRO A 40 2.96 -17.08 -1.68
N SER A 41 4.01 -17.50 -0.93
CA SER A 41 3.94 -18.68 -0.08
C SER A 41 2.98 -18.51 1.12
N LEU A 42 2.59 -17.28 1.44
CA LEU A 42 1.60 -16.99 2.49
C LEU A 42 0.26 -17.68 2.24
N ALA A 43 -0.11 -17.96 0.99
CA ALA A 43 -1.36 -18.66 0.67
C ALA A 43 -1.25 -20.19 0.76
N ALA A 44 -0.03 -20.76 0.73
CA ALA A 44 0.18 -22.21 0.59
C ALA A 44 -0.33 -23.03 1.78
N GLY A 45 -0.48 -22.43 2.97
CA GLY A 45 -0.98 -23.12 4.17
C GLY A 45 -2.51 -23.11 4.33
N PHE A 46 -3.26 -22.56 3.36
CA PHE A 46 -4.69 -22.37 3.49
C PHE A 46 -5.47 -23.18 2.45
N THR A 47 -6.52 -23.88 2.91
CA THR A 47 -7.44 -24.62 2.04
C THR A 47 -8.41 -23.70 1.31
N HIS A 48 -8.78 -22.60 1.98
CA HIS A 48 -9.65 -21.57 1.39
C HIS A 48 -8.96 -20.22 1.41
N VAL A 49 -8.92 -19.57 0.24
CA VAL A 49 -8.50 -18.18 0.10
C VAL A 49 -9.69 -17.35 -0.34
N VAL A 50 -10.05 -16.35 0.45
CA VAL A 50 -11.19 -15.46 0.18
C VAL A 50 -10.66 -14.08 -0.19
N ALA A 51 -10.74 -13.70 -1.43
CA ALA A 51 -10.45 -12.36 -1.89
C ALA A 51 -11.64 -11.44 -1.58
N VAL A 52 -11.55 -10.71 -0.47
CA VAL A 52 -12.60 -9.79 0.01
C VAL A 52 -12.59 -8.48 -0.76
N ASP A 53 -11.39 -7.96 -1.05
CA ASP A 53 -11.24 -6.79 -1.92
C ASP A 53 -10.57 -7.21 -3.23
N PRO A 54 -10.91 -6.59 -4.38
CA PRO A 54 -10.24 -6.87 -5.64
C PRO A 54 -8.79 -6.38 -5.63
N PRO A 55 -7.87 -7.05 -6.34
CA PRO A 55 -6.52 -6.56 -6.57
C PRO A 55 -6.55 -5.35 -7.53
N ALA A 56 -5.58 -4.46 -7.43
CA ALA A 56 -5.39 -3.37 -8.38
C ALA A 56 -4.52 -3.78 -9.59
N GLY A 57 -4.77 -4.98 -10.13
CA GLY A 57 -4.04 -5.52 -11.27
C GLY A 57 -4.32 -7.01 -11.49
N PRO A 58 -3.83 -7.62 -12.57
CA PRO A 58 -4.09 -9.02 -12.92
C PRO A 58 -3.28 -9.98 -12.03
N ARG A 59 -3.68 -10.11 -10.76
CA ARG A 59 -2.92 -10.82 -9.71
C ARG A 59 -3.69 -11.97 -9.08
N LEU A 60 -4.81 -12.38 -9.64
CA LEU A 60 -5.58 -13.49 -9.11
C LEU A 60 -4.80 -14.82 -9.14
N ASP A 61 -3.83 -14.95 -10.04
CA ASP A 61 -2.95 -16.12 -10.13
C ASP A 61 -2.08 -16.33 -8.88
N HIS A 62 -1.76 -15.26 -8.15
CA HIS A 62 -1.00 -15.33 -6.89
C HIS A 62 -1.81 -15.92 -5.72
N VAL A 63 -3.12 -16.07 -5.89
CA VAL A 63 -4.04 -16.59 -4.87
C VAL A 63 -4.28 -18.08 -5.04
N SER A 64 -3.70 -18.71 -6.08
CA SER A 64 -3.84 -20.13 -6.38
C SER A 64 -3.09 -20.96 -5.33
N GLY A 65 -3.73 -21.15 -4.16
CA GLY A 65 -3.30 -22.10 -3.15
C GLY A 65 -3.61 -23.53 -3.58
N GLN A 66 -3.34 -24.50 -2.68
CA GLN A 66 -3.68 -25.91 -2.90
C GLN A 66 -5.20 -26.20 -2.77
N GLY A 67 -6.03 -25.18 -2.60
CA GLY A 67 -7.45 -25.30 -2.32
C GLY A 67 -8.33 -24.38 -3.18
N TRP A 68 -9.38 -23.85 -2.57
CA TRP A 68 -10.39 -23.07 -3.23
C TRP A 68 -10.14 -21.56 -3.10
N THR A 69 -10.27 -20.83 -4.23
CA THR A 69 -10.26 -19.38 -4.23
C THR A 69 -11.69 -18.86 -4.40
N HIS A 70 -12.12 -18.02 -3.48
CA HIS A 70 -13.42 -17.37 -3.48
C HIS A 70 -13.25 -15.87 -3.75
N LEU A 71 -14.04 -15.34 -4.68
CA LEU A 71 -14.08 -13.91 -4.96
C LEU A 71 -15.33 -13.33 -4.27
N ALA A 72 -15.13 -12.41 -3.34
CA ALA A 72 -16.20 -11.93 -2.45
C ALA A 72 -16.25 -10.40 -2.39
N TRP A 73 -16.18 -9.72 -3.54
CA TRP A 73 -16.29 -8.28 -3.60
C TRP A 73 -17.48 -7.81 -4.42
N GLY A 74 -18.05 -6.70 -4.00
CA GLY A 74 -19.03 -5.92 -4.71
C GLY A 74 -18.54 -4.51 -5.00
N GLU A 75 -19.45 -3.62 -5.33
CA GLU A 75 -19.14 -2.20 -5.59
C GLU A 75 -18.46 -1.50 -4.40
N PRO A 76 -18.88 -1.71 -3.13
CA PRO A 76 -18.19 -1.10 -1.98
C PRO A 76 -16.72 -1.49 -1.85
N GLU A 77 -16.38 -2.75 -2.13
CA GLU A 77 -15.01 -3.27 -2.06
C GLU A 77 -14.18 -2.76 -3.23
N LEU A 78 -14.75 -2.64 -4.43
CA LEU A 78 -14.12 -1.99 -5.57
C LEU A 78 -13.75 -0.53 -5.26
N GLN A 79 -14.69 0.23 -4.70
CA GLN A 79 -14.45 1.62 -4.30
C GLN A 79 -13.42 1.72 -3.17
N PHE A 80 -13.44 0.77 -2.22
CA PHE A 80 -12.43 0.72 -1.16
C PHE A 80 -11.05 0.44 -1.73
N ALA A 81 -10.90 -0.57 -2.58
CA ALA A 81 -9.63 -0.91 -3.22
C ALA A 81 -9.08 0.25 -4.06
N ALA A 82 -9.95 0.96 -4.80
CA ALA A 82 -9.56 2.14 -5.57
C ALA A 82 -9.03 3.27 -4.67
N ARG A 83 -9.69 3.54 -3.54
CA ARG A 83 -9.22 4.54 -2.56
C ARG A 83 -7.88 4.18 -1.96
N ILE A 84 -7.67 2.91 -1.60
CA ILE A 84 -6.39 2.43 -1.07
C ILE A 84 -5.30 2.55 -2.13
N HIS A 85 -5.58 2.15 -3.36
CA HIS A 85 -4.64 2.26 -4.46
C HIS A 85 -4.25 3.72 -4.74
N GLN A 86 -5.22 4.62 -4.74
CA GLN A 86 -4.98 6.06 -4.84
C GLN A 86 -4.16 6.61 -3.67
N TRP A 87 -4.46 6.17 -2.43
CA TRP A 87 -3.69 6.53 -1.24
C TRP A 87 -2.21 6.13 -1.37
N ASP A 88 -1.96 4.93 -1.89
CA ASP A 88 -0.60 4.36 -1.99
C ASP A 88 0.24 4.95 -3.13
N PHE A 89 -0.38 5.45 -4.20
CA PHE A 89 0.31 5.83 -5.44
C PHE A 89 0.06 7.26 -5.92
N ALA A 90 -0.90 8.01 -5.39
CA ALA A 90 -1.08 9.44 -5.70
C ALA A 90 -0.06 10.28 -4.91
N LEU A 91 1.20 10.28 -5.33
CA LEU A 91 2.32 10.77 -4.53
C LEU A 91 2.52 12.30 -4.54
N ARG A 92 1.90 13.07 -5.43
CA ARG A 92 2.17 14.50 -5.59
C ARG A 92 1.98 15.29 -4.28
N ASP A 93 0.82 15.20 -3.66
CA ASP A 93 0.53 15.94 -2.43
C ASP A 93 1.31 15.42 -1.21
N PRO A 94 1.43 14.08 -1.00
CA PRO A 94 2.29 13.53 0.04
C PRO A 94 3.77 13.92 -0.09
N LEU A 95 4.33 13.99 -1.31
CA LEU A 95 5.69 14.46 -1.56
C LEU A 95 5.87 15.91 -1.13
N ALA A 96 4.95 16.78 -1.55
CA ALA A 96 4.98 18.19 -1.18
C ALA A 96 4.85 18.40 0.33
N ALA A 97 4.00 17.60 0.99
CA ALA A 97 3.82 17.67 2.45
C ALA A 97 5.08 17.20 3.18
N LEU A 98 5.65 16.04 2.79
CA LEU A 98 6.86 15.51 3.41
C LEU A 98 8.05 16.46 3.22
N TYR A 99 8.28 16.97 2.01
CA TYR A 99 9.39 17.88 1.73
C TYR A 99 9.28 19.18 2.53
N ARG A 100 8.07 19.77 2.65
CA ARG A 100 7.84 20.95 3.49
C ARG A 100 8.16 20.68 4.97
N ALA A 101 7.73 19.51 5.49
CA ALA A 101 8.00 19.13 6.87
C ALA A 101 9.51 18.94 7.13
N LEU A 102 10.22 18.27 6.20
CA LEU A 102 11.68 18.11 6.28
C LEU A 102 12.42 19.46 6.23
N ARG A 103 11.99 20.38 5.37
CA ARG A 103 12.58 21.73 5.32
C ARG A 103 12.39 22.51 6.62
N ALA A 104 11.26 22.34 7.28
CA ALA A 104 10.98 23.00 8.57
C ALA A 104 11.88 22.46 9.69
N CYS A 105 12.23 21.17 9.66
CA CYS A 105 13.06 20.52 10.67
C CYS A 105 14.57 20.59 10.38
N ARG A 106 14.99 21.03 9.20
CA ARG A 106 16.36 21.03 8.65
C ARG A 106 17.01 19.66 8.58
N GLU A 107 17.00 18.91 9.66
CA GLU A 107 17.52 17.55 9.77
C GLU A 107 16.61 16.76 10.72
N SER A 108 16.32 15.51 10.37
CA SER A 108 15.49 14.63 11.17
C SER A 108 16.12 13.25 11.25
N GLY A 109 16.44 12.79 12.46
CA GLY A 109 16.99 11.47 12.74
C GLY A 109 16.20 10.74 13.81
N GLY A 110 16.39 9.43 13.90
CA GLY A 110 15.76 8.57 14.91
C GLY A 110 14.22 8.67 14.91
N GLU A 111 13.63 8.79 16.09
CA GLU A 111 12.19 8.87 16.30
C GLU A 111 11.52 10.05 15.57
N ALA A 112 12.20 11.20 15.49
CA ALA A 112 11.69 12.36 14.78
C ALA A 112 11.58 12.11 13.27
N CYS A 113 12.55 11.40 12.68
CA CYS A 113 12.49 10.96 11.29
C CYS A 113 11.34 9.99 11.07
N GLU A 114 11.19 9.00 11.96
CA GLU A 114 10.06 8.06 11.89
C GLU A 114 8.71 8.77 11.98
N ALA A 115 8.55 9.71 12.90
CA ALA A 115 7.31 10.48 13.02
C ALA A 115 7.01 11.31 11.76
N LEU A 116 8.02 11.95 11.15
CA LEU A 116 7.86 12.66 9.88
C LEU A 116 7.47 11.73 8.73
N LEU A 117 8.11 10.59 8.62
CA LEU A 117 7.80 9.59 7.58
C LEU A 117 6.40 9.01 7.75
N ARG A 118 6.02 8.71 8.99
CA ARG A 118 4.69 8.22 9.34
C ARG A 118 3.61 9.28 9.07
N GLY A 119 3.93 10.55 9.26
CA GLY A 119 3.04 11.68 9.10
C GLY A 119 1.99 11.80 10.19
N GLU A 120 1.38 12.97 10.26
CA GLU A 120 0.31 13.28 11.21
C GLU A 120 -1.06 12.87 10.68
N GLY A 121 -1.98 12.54 11.60
CA GLY A 121 -3.37 12.28 11.27
C GLY A 121 -3.88 10.87 11.65
N PRO A 122 -5.17 10.61 11.43
CA PRO A 122 -5.81 9.37 11.84
C PRO A 122 -5.38 8.14 11.05
N GLN A 123 -4.75 8.35 9.90
CA GLN A 123 -4.23 7.29 9.04
C GLN A 123 -2.74 7.55 8.74
N PRO A 124 -1.84 6.98 9.53
CA PRO A 124 -0.40 7.12 9.31
C PRO A 124 -0.02 6.47 7.97
N ARG A 125 0.99 7.04 7.31
CA ARG A 125 1.57 6.45 6.09
C ARG A 125 2.15 5.08 6.41
N SER A 126 1.95 4.12 5.51
CA SER A 126 2.64 2.85 5.58
C SER A 126 4.15 3.02 5.33
N ALA A 127 4.96 2.09 5.81
CA ALA A 127 6.39 2.07 5.52
C ALA A 127 6.67 2.02 4.00
N ALA A 128 5.83 1.31 3.24
CA ALA A 128 5.93 1.23 1.79
C ALA A 128 5.66 2.60 1.12
N LEU A 129 4.64 3.34 1.56
CA LEU A 129 4.36 4.69 1.06
C LEU A 129 5.49 5.65 1.44
N ALA A 130 5.96 5.63 2.69
CA ALA A 130 7.08 6.44 3.13
C ALA A 130 8.34 6.17 2.30
N GLY A 131 8.67 4.90 2.05
CA GLY A 131 9.80 4.51 1.21
C GLY A 131 9.68 5.01 -0.24
N ARG A 132 8.47 4.97 -0.85
CA ARG A 132 8.21 5.54 -2.18
C ARG A 132 8.49 7.06 -2.20
N LEU A 133 8.02 7.79 -1.17
CA LEU A 133 8.22 9.24 -1.07
C LEU A 133 9.71 9.58 -0.95
N VAL A 134 10.43 8.91 -0.04
CA VAL A 134 11.88 9.13 0.15
C VAL A 134 12.64 8.82 -1.13
N ARG A 135 12.31 7.71 -1.80
CA ARG A 135 12.95 7.33 -3.08
C ARG A 135 12.79 8.41 -4.15
N VAL A 136 11.57 8.94 -4.32
CA VAL A 136 11.32 10.00 -5.31
C VAL A 136 12.08 11.27 -4.95
N LEU A 137 12.05 11.69 -3.68
CA LEU A 137 12.78 12.87 -3.23
C LEU A 137 14.30 12.73 -3.39
N ALA A 138 14.85 11.54 -3.12
CA ALA A 138 16.27 11.23 -3.32
C ALA A 138 16.66 11.24 -4.81
N GLU A 139 15.85 10.65 -5.70
CA GLU A 139 16.10 10.71 -7.15
C GLU A 139 16.04 12.14 -7.72
N LEU A 140 15.33 13.04 -7.05
CA LEU A 140 15.22 14.47 -7.40
C LEU A 140 16.28 15.32 -6.69
N GLU A 141 17.17 14.69 -5.88
CA GLU A 141 18.20 15.38 -5.10
C GLU A 141 17.61 16.41 -4.09
N LEU A 142 16.36 16.19 -3.66
CA LEU A 142 15.65 17.04 -2.70
C LEU A 142 15.89 16.62 -1.25
N VAL A 143 16.38 15.41 -1.03
CA VAL A 143 16.77 14.90 0.28
C VAL A 143 18.10 14.15 0.18
N ASP A 144 18.90 14.29 1.23
CA ASP A 144 20.04 13.44 1.51
C ASP A 144 19.66 12.45 2.61
N PHE A 145 20.00 11.19 2.38
CA PHE A 145 19.67 10.09 3.30
C PHE A 145 20.97 9.45 3.82
N ASP A 146 21.24 9.67 5.09
CA ASP A 146 22.32 8.98 5.78
C ASP A 146 21.85 7.56 6.18
N ARG A 147 22.56 6.54 5.69
CA ARG A 147 22.28 5.13 5.98
C ARG A 147 22.94 4.63 7.26
N GLU A 148 23.99 5.28 7.71
CA GLU A 148 24.74 4.89 8.92
C GLU A 148 24.06 5.42 10.19
N GLY A 149 23.47 6.62 10.12
CA GLY A 149 22.58 7.13 11.16
C GLY A 149 21.27 7.55 10.48
N PRO A 150 20.18 6.76 10.54
CA PRO A 150 18.98 7.00 9.74
C PRO A 150 18.46 8.42 9.94
N ALA A 151 18.95 9.32 9.14
CA ALA A 151 18.62 10.74 9.14
C ALA A 151 18.25 11.18 7.73
N LEU A 152 17.22 12.00 7.63
CA LEU A 152 16.81 12.67 6.40
C LEU A 152 17.09 14.16 6.53
N ARG A 153 17.82 14.70 5.57
CA ARG A 153 18.10 16.12 5.46
C ARG A 153 17.47 16.66 4.18
N ALA A 154 16.69 17.74 4.29
CA ALA A 154 16.20 18.44 3.11
C ALA A 154 17.33 19.19 2.42
N VAL A 155 17.43 19.05 1.10
CA VAL A 155 18.31 19.85 0.24
C VAL A 155 17.47 20.99 -0.35
N GLU A 156 17.98 22.21 -0.28
CA GLU A 156 17.27 23.37 -0.84
C GLU A 156 17.29 23.30 -2.38
N ALA A 157 16.11 23.34 -2.97
CA ALA A 157 15.98 23.49 -4.42
C ALA A 157 15.70 24.97 -4.73
N PRO A 158 16.52 25.63 -5.57
CA PRO A 158 16.35 27.05 -5.90
C PRO A 158 15.12 27.26 -6.82
N GLU A 159 14.67 26.22 -7.51
CA GLU A 159 13.59 26.28 -8.48
C GLU A 159 12.53 25.20 -8.23
N ARG A 160 11.37 25.38 -8.87
CA ARG A 160 10.29 24.40 -8.86
C ARG A 160 10.74 23.11 -9.57
N THR A 161 10.84 22.02 -8.83
CA THR A 161 11.28 20.73 -9.36
C THR A 161 10.13 20.00 -10.07
N ALA A 162 10.37 19.57 -11.32
CA ALA A 162 9.45 18.72 -12.06
C ALA A 162 9.55 17.29 -11.55
N LEU A 163 8.48 16.74 -10.97
CA LEU A 163 8.45 15.39 -10.41
C LEU A 163 8.71 14.31 -11.47
N GLU A 164 8.37 14.60 -12.72
CA GLU A 164 8.53 13.73 -13.88
C GLU A 164 10.00 13.43 -14.22
N ARG A 165 10.95 14.17 -13.66
CA ARG A 165 12.38 13.86 -13.74
C ARG A 165 12.73 12.56 -13.01
N SER A 166 12.03 12.23 -11.91
CA SER A 166 12.21 10.98 -11.20
C SER A 166 11.65 9.79 -11.98
N ALA A 167 12.47 8.77 -12.19
CA ALA A 167 12.04 7.52 -12.81
C ALA A 167 11.04 6.78 -11.94
N ALA A 168 11.27 6.78 -10.62
CA ALA A 168 10.36 6.18 -9.64
C ALA A 168 8.99 6.88 -9.66
N TYR A 169 8.95 8.22 -9.70
CA TYR A 169 7.68 8.95 -9.77
C TYR A 169 6.88 8.54 -11.02
N ARG A 170 7.52 8.50 -12.19
CA ARG A 170 6.85 8.07 -13.43
C ARG A 170 6.33 6.63 -13.35
N ALA A 171 7.10 5.73 -12.74
CA ALA A 171 6.69 4.34 -12.56
C ALA A 171 5.49 4.22 -11.61
N TYR A 172 5.50 4.93 -10.48
CA TYR A 172 4.39 4.94 -9.53
C TYR A 172 3.13 5.60 -10.11
N HIS A 173 3.31 6.67 -10.90
CA HIS A 173 2.19 7.33 -11.57
C HIS A 173 1.51 6.41 -12.59
N ARG A 174 2.29 5.69 -13.41
CA ARG A 174 1.75 4.65 -14.30
C ARG A 174 1.03 3.55 -13.52
N ARG A 175 1.63 3.08 -12.42
CA ARG A 175 0.98 2.06 -11.57
C ARG A 175 -0.35 2.57 -11.00
N LEU A 176 -0.45 3.85 -10.63
CA LEU A 176 -1.70 4.47 -10.21
C LEU A 176 -2.76 4.39 -11.32
N GLU A 177 -2.42 4.87 -12.51
CA GLU A 177 -3.35 4.92 -13.64
C GLU A 177 -3.80 3.53 -14.08
N ASP A 178 -2.87 2.60 -14.21
CA ASP A 178 -3.15 1.23 -14.64
C ASP A 178 -4.03 0.49 -13.60
N GLY A 179 -3.75 0.66 -12.31
CA GLY A 179 -4.54 0.05 -11.25
C GLY A 179 -5.95 0.63 -11.17
N LEU A 180 -6.13 1.93 -11.28
CA LEU A 180 -7.46 2.55 -11.30
C LEU A 180 -8.26 2.12 -12.55
N ARG A 181 -7.62 2.03 -13.71
CA ARG A 181 -8.24 1.52 -14.94
C ARG A 181 -8.66 0.06 -14.78
N PHE A 182 -7.81 -0.78 -14.20
CA PHE A 182 -8.13 -2.19 -13.94
C PHE A 182 -9.31 -2.32 -12.99
N LEU A 183 -9.33 -1.59 -11.87
CA LEU A 183 -10.43 -1.62 -10.90
C LEU A 183 -11.75 -1.13 -11.51
N SER A 184 -11.72 -0.09 -12.37
CA SER A 184 -12.92 0.42 -13.03
C SER A 184 -13.50 -0.56 -14.08
N SER A 185 -12.68 -1.46 -14.60
CA SER A 185 -13.09 -2.49 -15.56
C SER A 185 -13.35 -3.85 -14.93
N SER A 186 -13.06 -4.01 -13.63
CA SER A 186 -13.23 -5.29 -12.93
C SER A 186 -14.71 -5.63 -12.76
N PRO A 187 -15.13 -6.86 -13.13
CA PRO A 187 -16.49 -7.29 -12.86
C PRO A 187 -16.73 -7.41 -11.36
N ILE A 188 -17.95 -7.09 -10.94
CA ILE A 188 -18.42 -7.44 -9.59
C ILE A 188 -18.42 -8.95 -9.50
N ALA A 189 -17.88 -9.52 -8.43
CA ALA A 189 -17.95 -10.94 -8.19
C ALA A 189 -19.44 -11.34 -8.10
N ALA A 190 -19.85 -12.28 -8.91
CA ALA A 190 -21.21 -12.81 -8.83
C ALA A 190 -21.38 -13.43 -7.43
N ALA A 191 -22.43 -13.02 -6.73
CA ALA A 191 -22.80 -13.68 -5.47
C ALA A 191 -23.03 -15.16 -5.77
N ALA A 192 -22.19 -16.02 -5.21
CA ALA A 192 -22.31 -17.47 -5.29
C ALA A 192 -23.39 -17.96 -4.33
#